data_e7b7cc7c85dfa515a323f6d2460fbbe6
#
_entry.id   e7b7cc7c85dfa515a323f6d2460fbbe6
#
_cell.length_a   1.000
_cell.length_b   1.000
_cell.length_c   1.000
_cell.angle_alpha   90.00
_cell.angle_beta   90.00
_cell.angle_gamma   90.00
#
_symmetry.space_group_name_H-M   'P 1'
#
loop_
_entity.id
_entity.type
_entity.pdbx_description
1 polymer ?
#
loop_
_entity_poly.entity_id
_entity_poly.type
_entity_poly.pdbx_seq_one_letter_code
_entity_poly.pdbx_strand_id
1 'polypeptide(L)'
;MNRTLRIVYVTSFCGLLLGLGAVSLRSFMGFNTPPETTVLNGHWSKAVETHYDDEFPIKRLGTNLWAALDFTLFNEGRPGVILGRDQWLFSDEEFKPWPNAEHNVSSNYALVEGVRQTLKAHGVKLVMAVVPSKVRLYPEHMGDKRPASIHADLYRDFHAQLAASQVIAPDLLGPLQQAKQAGAQVFLRTDTHWTPDGAQIAAQQLAKAVSTQFPLSGEPQQFVTEVETTEQHNGDLERFLPLDPLFSHLLPPSEPLEKRSTRVADDAPESADSLFADSEVPVTLVGTSYSANANWNFVGALKQALRSDVINDSTD
;
A
#
# COMPACT_ATOMS: atom_id res chain seq x y z
N MET A 1 -52.02 -13.54 3.47
CA MET A 1 -51.67 -12.88 2.18
C MET A 1 -52.73 -13.19 1.15
N ASN A 2 -53.39 -12.16 0.60
CA ASN A 2 -54.48 -12.27 -0.36
C ASN A 2 -54.01 -13.00 -1.64
N ARG A 3 -54.88 -13.78 -2.31
CA ARG A 3 -54.60 -14.54 -3.53
C ARG A 3 -54.00 -13.65 -4.64
N THR A 4 -54.55 -12.46 -4.81
CA THR A 4 -54.04 -11.46 -5.76
C THR A 4 -52.62 -11.04 -5.46
N LEU A 5 -52.28 -10.79 -4.20
CA LEU A 5 -50.93 -10.39 -3.77
C LEU A 5 -49.91 -11.51 -4.03
N ARG A 6 -50.30 -12.77 -3.83
CA ARG A 6 -49.45 -13.94 -4.16
C ARG A 6 -49.16 -14.04 -5.67
N ILE A 7 -50.23 -13.84 -6.49
CA ILE A 7 -50.05 -13.87 -7.95
C ILE A 7 -49.12 -12.76 -8.41
N VAL A 8 -49.34 -11.53 -7.93
CA VAL A 8 -48.48 -10.40 -8.27
C VAL A 8 -47.01 -10.67 -7.86
N TYR A 9 -46.81 -11.17 -6.63
CA TYR A 9 -45.47 -11.50 -6.16
C TYR A 9 -44.77 -12.57 -7.04
N VAL A 10 -45.47 -13.69 -7.31
CA VAL A 10 -44.93 -14.77 -8.13
C VAL A 10 -44.68 -14.32 -9.56
N THR A 11 -45.60 -13.56 -10.16
CA THR A 11 -45.41 -13.05 -11.53
C THR A 11 -44.28 -12.09 -11.63
N SER A 12 -44.12 -11.16 -10.66
CA SER A 12 -43.00 -10.21 -10.61
C SER A 12 -41.66 -10.93 -10.41
N PHE A 13 -41.63 -11.93 -9.52
CA PHE A 13 -40.45 -12.72 -9.26
C PHE A 13 -40.00 -13.52 -10.51
N CYS A 14 -40.97 -14.24 -11.13
CA CYS A 14 -40.68 -14.98 -12.36
C CYS A 14 -40.28 -14.04 -13.51
N GLY A 15 -40.94 -12.90 -13.65
CA GLY A 15 -40.61 -11.89 -14.65
C GLY A 15 -39.19 -11.34 -14.48
N LEU A 16 -38.82 -11.04 -13.24
CA LEU A 16 -37.42 -10.63 -12.91
C LEU A 16 -36.44 -11.73 -13.23
N LEU A 17 -36.68 -12.97 -12.79
CA LEU A 17 -35.78 -14.08 -13.05
C LEU A 17 -35.59 -14.33 -14.56
N LEU A 18 -36.66 -14.36 -15.32
CA LEU A 18 -36.62 -14.56 -16.77
C LEU A 18 -35.93 -13.38 -17.47
N GLY A 19 -36.24 -12.15 -17.09
CA GLY A 19 -35.63 -10.95 -17.64
C GLY A 19 -34.14 -10.88 -17.37
N LEU A 20 -33.75 -11.07 -16.10
CA LEU A 20 -32.34 -11.08 -15.72
C LEU A 20 -31.57 -12.26 -16.34
N GLY A 21 -32.21 -13.44 -16.41
CA GLY A 21 -31.68 -14.62 -17.11
C GLY A 21 -31.43 -14.35 -18.59
N ALA A 22 -32.40 -13.76 -19.28
CA ALA A 22 -32.24 -13.40 -20.69
C ALA A 22 -31.11 -12.38 -20.92
N VAL A 23 -30.99 -11.40 -20.04
CA VAL A 23 -29.90 -10.40 -20.10
C VAL A 23 -28.56 -11.08 -19.83
N SER A 24 -28.51 -12.04 -18.89
CA SER A 24 -27.25 -12.73 -18.54
C SER A 24 -26.72 -13.61 -19.69
N LEU A 25 -27.62 -14.11 -20.55
CA LEU A 25 -27.18 -14.89 -21.74
C LEU A 25 -26.31 -14.06 -22.71
N ARG A 26 -26.40 -12.73 -22.66
CA ARG A 26 -25.53 -11.87 -23.45
C ARG A 26 -24.06 -12.02 -23.09
N SER A 27 -23.75 -12.43 -21.86
CA SER A 27 -22.36 -12.67 -21.41
C SER A 27 -21.68 -13.78 -22.21
N PHE A 28 -22.42 -14.67 -22.84
CA PHE A 28 -21.85 -15.72 -23.71
C PHE A 28 -21.62 -15.25 -25.15
N MET A 29 -22.17 -14.08 -25.52
CA MET A 29 -21.98 -13.56 -26.87
C MET A 29 -20.56 -13.05 -27.01
N GLY A 30 -19.82 -13.58 -27.97
CA GLY A 30 -18.41 -13.20 -28.20
C GLY A 30 -17.39 -14.05 -27.42
N PHE A 31 -17.83 -15.04 -26.64
CA PHE A 31 -16.89 -15.99 -26.05
C PHE A 31 -16.13 -16.74 -27.14
N ASN A 32 -14.82 -16.62 -27.16
CA ASN A 32 -13.93 -17.37 -28.00
C ASN A 32 -13.18 -18.38 -27.14
N THR A 33 -13.25 -19.66 -27.51
CA THR A 33 -12.49 -20.71 -26.83
C THR A 33 -10.99 -20.41 -26.94
N PRO A 34 -10.27 -20.21 -25.83
CA PRO A 34 -8.83 -20.00 -25.89
C PRO A 34 -8.13 -21.23 -26.49
N PRO A 35 -7.09 -21.03 -27.32
CA PRO A 35 -6.30 -22.16 -27.86
C PRO A 35 -5.72 -22.96 -26.68
N GLU A 36 -5.62 -24.26 -26.83
CA GLU A 36 -5.10 -25.21 -25.81
C GLU A 36 -6.01 -25.52 -24.62
N THR A 37 -7.25 -25.00 -24.57
CA THR A 37 -8.19 -25.37 -23.52
C THR A 37 -8.94 -26.66 -23.89
N THR A 38 -9.01 -27.62 -22.96
CA THR A 38 -9.79 -28.82 -23.10
C THR A 38 -10.87 -28.91 -22.04
N VAL A 39 -11.97 -29.58 -22.35
CA VAL A 39 -13.07 -29.82 -21.40
C VAL A 39 -12.62 -30.75 -20.28
N LEU A 40 -11.78 -31.73 -20.60
CA LEU A 40 -11.38 -32.80 -19.68
C LEU A 40 -10.46 -32.32 -18.56
N ASN A 41 -9.66 -31.29 -18.80
CA ASN A 41 -8.76 -30.69 -17.76
C ASN A 41 -9.39 -29.52 -17.00
N GLY A 42 -10.64 -29.18 -17.30
CA GLY A 42 -11.36 -28.10 -16.65
C GLY A 42 -11.00 -26.69 -17.12
N HIS A 43 -9.97 -26.51 -17.95
CA HIS A 43 -9.55 -25.19 -18.42
C HIS A 43 -10.61 -24.50 -19.27
N TRP A 44 -11.34 -25.25 -20.08
CA TRP A 44 -12.45 -24.69 -20.85
C TRP A 44 -13.58 -24.18 -19.93
N SER A 45 -13.97 -24.98 -18.95
CA SER A 45 -15.01 -24.57 -17.97
C SER A 45 -14.60 -23.32 -17.19
N LYS A 46 -13.32 -23.27 -16.81
CA LYS A 46 -12.77 -22.09 -16.13
C LYS A 46 -12.77 -20.85 -17.03
N ALA A 47 -12.43 -20.99 -18.31
CA ALA A 47 -12.46 -19.89 -19.27
C ALA A 47 -13.89 -19.36 -19.49
N VAL A 48 -14.88 -20.28 -19.61
CA VAL A 48 -16.30 -19.91 -19.72
C VAL A 48 -16.77 -19.19 -18.47
N GLU A 49 -16.46 -19.72 -17.30
CA GLU A 49 -16.84 -19.12 -16.01
C GLU A 49 -16.26 -17.70 -15.87
N THR A 50 -14.97 -17.54 -16.16
CA THR A 50 -14.29 -16.24 -16.09
C THR A 50 -14.93 -15.26 -17.06
N HIS A 51 -15.12 -15.64 -18.34
CA HIS A 51 -15.73 -14.77 -19.33
C HIS A 51 -17.17 -14.38 -18.95
N TYR A 52 -17.98 -15.36 -18.48
CA TYR A 52 -19.35 -15.11 -18.03
C TYR A 52 -19.37 -14.13 -16.85
N ASP A 53 -18.47 -14.31 -15.88
CA ASP A 53 -18.38 -13.46 -14.71
C ASP A 53 -17.94 -12.03 -15.06
N ASP A 54 -16.98 -11.87 -15.95
CA ASP A 54 -16.46 -10.57 -16.37
C ASP A 54 -17.47 -9.78 -17.21
N GLU A 55 -18.16 -10.47 -18.12
CA GLU A 55 -19.13 -9.85 -19.04
C GLU A 55 -20.57 -9.82 -18.49
N PHE A 56 -20.80 -10.24 -17.24
CA PHE A 56 -22.15 -10.30 -16.68
C PHE A 56 -22.76 -8.91 -16.50
N PRO A 57 -23.78 -8.53 -17.32
CA PRO A 57 -24.24 -7.13 -17.41
C PRO A 57 -24.78 -6.55 -16.09
N ILE A 58 -25.27 -7.44 -15.22
CA ILE A 58 -25.94 -7.05 -13.96
C ILE A 58 -24.95 -7.05 -12.79
N LYS A 59 -23.80 -7.70 -12.94
CA LYS A 59 -22.75 -7.79 -11.89
C LYS A 59 -22.35 -6.40 -11.40
N ARG A 60 -22.03 -5.50 -12.33
CA ARG A 60 -21.63 -4.13 -12.00
C ARG A 60 -22.74 -3.36 -11.28
N LEU A 61 -23.97 -3.44 -11.80
CA LEU A 61 -25.13 -2.80 -11.16
C LEU A 61 -25.32 -3.33 -9.74
N GLY A 62 -25.37 -4.66 -9.56
CA GLY A 62 -25.55 -5.29 -8.26
C GLY A 62 -24.41 -4.96 -7.29
N THR A 63 -23.18 -5.02 -7.78
CA THR A 63 -21.98 -4.70 -6.99
C THR A 63 -21.98 -3.24 -6.52
N ASN A 64 -22.23 -2.29 -7.43
CA ASN A 64 -22.24 -0.88 -7.08
C ASN A 64 -23.41 -0.52 -6.15
N LEU A 65 -24.60 -1.08 -6.42
CA LEU A 65 -25.77 -0.83 -5.56
C LEU A 65 -25.55 -1.35 -4.15
N TRP A 66 -25.01 -2.59 -4.03
CA TRP A 66 -24.72 -3.17 -2.71
C TRP A 66 -23.62 -2.38 -1.99
N ALA A 67 -22.55 -2.03 -2.70
CA ALA A 67 -21.50 -1.20 -2.14
C ALA A 67 -21.99 0.16 -1.66
N ALA A 68 -22.91 0.79 -2.42
CA ALA A 68 -23.50 2.07 -2.02
C ALA A 68 -24.38 1.94 -0.77
N LEU A 69 -25.11 0.83 -0.61
CA LEU A 69 -25.86 0.54 0.60
C LEU A 69 -24.95 0.30 1.80
N ASP A 70 -23.91 -0.54 1.65
CA ASP A 70 -22.95 -0.80 2.72
C ASP A 70 -22.24 0.50 3.15
N PHE A 71 -21.79 1.28 2.18
CA PHE A 71 -21.14 2.56 2.42
C PHE A 71 -22.03 3.57 3.15
N THR A 72 -23.28 3.74 2.68
CA THR A 72 -24.17 4.81 3.18
C THR A 72 -24.92 4.44 4.46
N LEU A 73 -25.31 3.18 4.64
CA LEU A 73 -26.11 2.75 5.78
C LEU A 73 -25.27 2.16 6.91
N PHE A 74 -24.20 1.45 6.58
CA PHE A 74 -23.37 0.75 7.57
C PHE A 74 -22.01 1.36 7.77
N ASN A 75 -21.60 2.34 6.94
CA ASN A 75 -20.26 2.92 6.94
C ASN A 75 -19.19 1.81 6.82
N GLU A 76 -19.41 0.93 5.82
CA GLU A 76 -18.56 -0.22 5.55
C GLU A 76 -18.14 -0.25 4.08
N GLY A 77 -16.90 -0.72 3.84
CA GLY A 77 -16.38 -1.08 2.54
C GLY A 77 -16.24 -2.60 2.41
N ARG A 78 -15.70 -3.06 1.29
CA ARG A 78 -15.31 -4.46 1.14
C ARG A 78 -14.15 -4.81 2.10
N PRO A 79 -13.95 -6.11 2.40
CA PRO A 79 -12.76 -6.56 3.12
C PRO A 79 -11.48 -6.01 2.46
N GLY A 80 -10.65 -5.37 3.26
CA GLY A 80 -9.44 -4.65 2.83
C GLY A 80 -9.44 -3.18 3.27
N VAL A 81 -10.59 -2.59 3.61
CA VAL A 81 -10.67 -1.19 4.03
C VAL A 81 -11.54 -0.99 5.27
N ILE A 82 -11.13 -0.05 6.11
CA ILE A 82 -11.91 0.52 7.21
C ILE A 82 -12.18 1.99 6.88
N LEU A 83 -13.47 2.37 6.91
CA LEU A 83 -13.89 3.75 6.73
C LEU A 83 -13.71 4.51 8.05
N GLY A 84 -12.90 5.54 8.01
CA GLY A 84 -12.68 6.47 9.11
C GLY A 84 -13.60 7.68 9.04
N ARG A 85 -13.29 8.70 9.86
CA ARG A 85 -13.93 10.04 9.80
C ARG A 85 -13.23 10.90 8.75
N ASP A 86 -13.91 11.95 8.32
CA ASP A 86 -13.36 12.96 7.41
C ASP A 86 -12.80 12.36 6.11
N GLN A 87 -13.45 11.28 5.63
CA GLN A 87 -13.09 10.56 4.42
C GLN A 87 -11.70 9.88 4.46
N TRP A 88 -11.17 9.65 5.65
CA TRP A 88 -9.96 8.83 5.82
C TRP A 88 -10.28 7.36 5.63
N LEU A 89 -9.41 6.68 4.89
CA LEU A 89 -9.44 5.24 4.70
C LEU A 89 -8.21 4.61 5.37
N PHE A 90 -8.40 3.45 5.98
CA PHE A 90 -7.35 2.67 6.61
C PHE A 90 -7.36 1.25 6.07
N SER A 91 -6.22 0.60 6.01
CA SER A 91 -6.16 -0.84 5.74
C SER A 91 -6.82 -1.61 6.89
N ASP A 92 -7.66 -2.59 6.58
CA ASP A 92 -8.28 -3.42 7.61
C ASP A 92 -7.26 -4.33 8.32
N GLU A 93 -6.09 -4.56 7.72
CA GLU A 93 -4.97 -5.27 8.33
C GLU A 93 -4.46 -4.59 9.60
N GLU A 94 -4.61 -3.27 9.70
CA GLU A 94 -4.25 -2.51 10.90
C GLU A 94 -5.22 -2.74 12.06
N PHE A 95 -6.40 -3.32 11.81
CA PHE A 95 -7.47 -3.48 12.80
C PHE A 95 -7.74 -4.93 13.18
N LYS A 96 -7.57 -5.86 12.25
CA LYS A 96 -7.90 -7.27 12.46
C LYS A 96 -6.84 -8.01 13.27
N PRO A 97 -7.23 -8.93 14.17
CA PRO A 97 -6.30 -9.86 14.73
C PRO A 97 -5.86 -10.86 13.65
N TRP A 98 -4.56 -11.11 13.54
CA TRP A 98 -4.05 -12.13 12.62
C TRP A 98 -4.22 -13.53 13.23
N PRO A 99 -4.57 -14.52 12.42
CA PRO A 99 -4.49 -15.91 12.86
C PRO A 99 -3.07 -16.24 13.34
N ASN A 100 -2.94 -16.88 14.48
CA ASN A 100 -1.65 -17.25 15.08
C ASN A 100 -0.67 -16.07 15.26
N ALA A 101 -1.17 -14.88 15.58
CA ALA A 101 -0.40 -13.64 15.64
C ALA A 101 0.89 -13.75 16.46
N GLU A 102 0.85 -14.33 17.66
CA GLU A 102 2.03 -14.50 18.52
C GLU A 102 3.09 -15.39 17.85
N HIS A 103 2.66 -16.48 17.23
CA HIS A 103 3.56 -17.37 16.50
C HIS A 103 4.19 -16.66 15.31
N ASN A 104 3.40 -15.92 14.53
CA ASN A 104 3.89 -15.18 13.37
C ASN A 104 4.89 -14.09 13.79
N VAL A 105 4.63 -13.37 14.87
CA VAL A 105 5.56 -12.36 15.41
C VAL A 105 6.88 -13.02 15.82
N SER A 106 6.83 -14.15 16.56
CA SER A 106 8.04 -14.90 16.93
C SER A 106 8.82 -15.41 15.72
N SER A 107 8.12 -15.92 14.71
CA SER A 107 8.74 -16.41 13.47
C SER A 107 9.41 -15.28 12.67
N ASN A 108 8.78 -14.11 12.63
CA ASN A 108 9.37 -12.94 11.98
C ASN A 108 10.62 -12.46 12.71
N TYR A 109 10.64 -12.47 14.04
CA TYR A 109 11.87 -12.17 14.80
C TYR A 109 13.00 -13.14 14.48
N ALA A 110 12.71 -14.44 14.42
CA ALA A 110 13.69 -15.45 14.07
C ALA A 110 14.21 -15.26 12.63
N LEU A 111 13.34 -14.90 11.71
CA LEU A 111 13.71 -14.57 10.32
C LEU A 111 14.67 -13.38 10.26
N VAL A 112 14.33 -12.27 10.91
CA VAL A 112 15.17 -11.07 10.95
C VAL A 112 16.54 -11.36 11.53
N GLU A 113 16.58 -12.14 12.61
CA GLU A 113 17.84 -12.54 13.24
C GLU A 113 18.69 -13.44 12.31
N GLY A 114 18.05 -14.39 11.62
CA GLY A 114 18.72 -15.23 10.60
C GLY A 114 19.32 -14.43 9.46
N VAL A 115 18.56 -13.47 8.92
CA VAL A 115 19.02 -12.54 7.88
C VAL A 115 20.20 -11.71 8.39
N ARG A 116 20.07 -11.13 9.59
CA ARG A 116 21.16 -10.36 10.20
C ARG A 116 22.46 -11.16 10.35
N GLN A 117 22.36 -12.41 10.82
CA GLN A 117 23.53 -13.28 10.98
C GLN A 117 24.19 -13.60 9.63
N THR A 118 23.37 -13.89 8.62
CA THR A 118 23.87 -14.16 7.25
C THR A 118 24.58 -12.95 6.68
N LEU A 119 23.97 -11.77 6.75
CA LEU A 119 24.58 -10.52 6.28
C LEU A 119 25.88 -10.20 7.02
N LYS A 120 25.88 -10.36 8.36
CA LYS A 120 27.07 -10.15 9.20
C LYS A 120 28.24 -11.07 8.80
N ALA A 121 27.96 -12.33 8.45
CA ALA A 121 28.98 -13.28 8.00
C ALA A 121 29.65 -12.83 6.70
N HIS A 122 28.96 -12.01 5.88
CA HIS A 122 29.49 -11.40 4.66
C HIS A 122 29.98 -9.96 4.86
N GLY A 123 30.09 -9.49 6.10
CA GLY A 123 30.53 -8.13 6.39
C GLY A 123 29.50 -7.04 6.13
N VAL A 124 28.25 -7.41 5.77
CA VAL A 124 27.16 -6.48 5.47
C VAL A 124 26.43 -6.07 6.76
N LYS A 125 26.12 -4.80 6.88
CA LYS A 125 25.34 -4.23 8.01
C LYS A 125 23.87 -4.13 7.65
N LEU A 126 22.99 -4.45 8.59
CA LEU A 126 21.55 -4.34 8.42
C LEU A 126 21.01 -3.13 9.18
N VAL A 127 20.27 -2.29 8.47
CA VAL A 127 19.43 -1.22 9.04
C VAL A 127 18.00 -1.48 8.61
N MET A 128 17.06 -1.44 9.55
CA MET A 128 15.65 -1.67 9.25
C MET A 128 14.82 -0.40 9.38
N ALA A 129 14.05 -0.08 8.34
CA ALA A 129 13.01 0.93 8.38
C ALA A 129 11.69 0.27 8.78
N VAL A 130 11.28 0.43 10.03
CA VAL A 130 9.97 -0.04 10.49
C VAL A 130 8.96 1.08 10.30
N VAL A 131 8.16 0.99 9.22
CA VAL A 131 7.15 2.01 8.94
C VAL A 131 6.01 1.89 9.96
N PRO A 132 5.69 2.96 10.71
CA PRO A 132 4.55 2.91 11.62
C PRO A 132 3.24 2.87 10.85
N SER A 133 2.27 2.12 11.36
CA SER A 133 0.95 2.05 10.75
C SER A 133 0.24 3.41 10.76
N LYS A 134 -0.58 3.66 9.76
CA LYS A 134 -1.31 4.92 9.59
C LYS A 134 -2.22 5.24 10.78
N VAL A 135 -2.85 4.23 11.40
CA VAL A 135 -3.70 4.42 12.58
C VAL A 135 -2.94 4.95 13.80
N ARG A 136 -1.62 4.71 13.90
CA ARG A 136 -0.80 5.26 14.99
C ARG A 136 -0.56 6.75 14.84
N LEU A 137 -0.57 7.22 13.60
CA LEU A 137 -0.35 8.62 13.27
C LEU A 137 -1.65 9.43 13.24
N TYR A 138 -2.75 8.80 12.82
CA TYR A 138 -4.05 9.45 12.62
C TYR A 138 -5.19 8.81 13.42
N PRO A 139 -5.01 8.56 14.74
CA PRO A 139 -6.03 7.92 15.57
C PRO A 139 -7.33 8.75 15.68
N GLU A 140 -7.27 10.06 15.50
CA GLU A 140 -8.43 10.97 15.53
C GLU A 140 -9.42 10.69 14.40
N HIS A 141 -8.96 10.12 13.28
CA HIS A 141 -9.80 9.80 12.14
C HIS A 141 -10.38 8.37 12.17
N MET A 142 -10.03 7.55 13.16
CA MET A 142 -10.59 6.19 13.27
C MET A 142 -12.07 6.15 13.63
N GLY A 143 -12.61 7.22 14.19
CA GLY A 143 -13.97 7.23 14.72
C GLY A 143 -14.11 6.30 15.94
N ASP A 144 -15.07 5.38 15.89
CA ASP A 144 -15.33 4.40 16.95
C ASP A 144 -14.60 3.06 16.72
N LYS A 145 -13.91 2.93 15.59
CA LYS A 145 -13.11 1.75 15.26
C LYS A 145 -11.88 1.68 16.16
N ARG A 146 -11.46 0.47 16.48
CA ARG A 146 -10.26 0.23 17.31
C ARG A 146 -9.45 -0.91 16.70
N PRO A 147 -8.12 -0.76 16.60
CA PRO A 147 -7.24 -1.87 16.26
C PRO A 147 -7.35 -3.00 17.27
N ALA A 148 -7.12 -4.23 16.84
CA ALA A 148 -7.01 -5.35 17.76
C ALA A 148 -5.90 -5.11 18.79
N SER A 149 -6.05 -5.63 20.00
CA SER A 149 -5.12 -5.41 21.12
C SER A 149 -3.68 -5.81 20.81
N ILE A 150 -3.48 -6.82 19.95
CA ILE A 150 -2.15 -7.24 19.48
C ILE A 150 -1.35 -6.13 18.82
N HIS A 151 -2.03 -5.17 18.20
CA HIS A 151 -1.37 -4.04 17.53
C HIS A 151 -0.93 -2.94 18.50
N ALA A 152 -1.47 -2.89 19.71
CA ALA A 152 -1.24 -1.76 20.64
C ALA A 152 0.24 -1.48 20.86
N ASP A 153 0.98 -2.50 21.27
CA ASP A 153 2.38 -2.39 21.65
C ASP A 153 3.36 -2.91 20.58
N LEU A 154 2.84 -3.50 19.50
CA LEU A 154 3.64 -4.23 18.50
C LEU A 154 4.81 -3.40 17.95
N TYR A 155 4.60 -2.12 17.62
CA TYR A 155 5.66 -1.24 17.10
C TYR A 155 6.79 -1.07 18.12
N ARG A 156 6.45 -0.76 19.38
CA ARG A 156 7.42 -0.61 20.48
C ARG A 156 8.18 -1.90 20.74
N ASP A 157 7.45 -3.01 20.84
CA ASP A 157 8.02 -4.32 21.17
C ASP A 157 8.91 -4.83 20.05
N PHE A 158 8.54 -4.56 18.78
CA PHE A 158 9.38 -4.88 17.63
C PHE A 158 10.69 -4.10 17.66
N HIS A 159 10.63 -2.79 17.91
CA HIS A 159 11.85 -1.97 18.07
C HIS A 159 12.73 -2.45 19.24
N ALA A 160 12.14 -2.83 20.37
CA ALA A 160 12.88 -3.36 21.49
C ALA A 160 13.59 -4.68 21.15
N GLN A 161 12.91 -5.57 20.39
CA GLN A 161 13.51 -6.81 19.92
C GLN A 161 14.64 -6.59 18.90
N LEU A 162 14.47 -5.66 17.98
CA LEU A 162 15.52 -5.28 17.03
C LEU A 162 16.75 -4.75 17.77
N ALA A 163 16.55 -3.90 18.76
CA ALA A 163 17.65 -3.40 19.60
C ALA A 163 18.36 -4.49 20.36
N ALA A 164 17.61 -5.45 20.94
CA ALA A 164 18.17 -6.61 21.62
C ALA A 164 19.01 -7.50 20.68
N SER A 165 18.60 -7.60 19.41
CA SER A 165 19.31 -8.31 18.34
C SER A 165 20.41 -7.45 17.68
N GLN A 166 20.70 -6.26 18.21
CA GLN A 166 21.69 -5.34 17.62
C GLN A 166 21.39 -4.95 16.15
N VAL A 167 20.13 -4.94 15.75
CA VAL A 167 19.68 -4.38 14.47
C VAL A 167 19.39 -2.90 14.67
N ILE A 168 19.96 -2.07 13.80
CA ILE A 168 19.71 -0.63 13.83
C ILE A 168 18.34 -0.38 13.19
N ALA A 169 17.43 0.17 13.97
CA ALA A 169 16.11 0.57 13.50
C ALA A 169 15.79 1.96 14.09
N PRO A 170 15.94 3.04 13.32
CA PRO A 170 15.62 4.38 13.81
C PRO A 170 14.12 4.50 14.08
N ASP A 171 13.77 5.29 15.09
CA ASP A 171 12.37 5.66 15.31
C ASP A 171 11.86 6.54 14.17
N LEU A 172 10.87 6.05 13.44
CA LEU A 172 10.17 6.81 12.40
C LEU A 172 8.88 7.44 12.94
N LEU A 173 8.28 6.85 13.99
CA LEU A 173 7.00 7.31 14.51
C LEU A 173 7.09 8.70 15.11
N GLY A 174 8.06 8.95 15.99
CA GLY A 174 8.23 10.25 16.66
C GLY A 174 8.40 11.41 15.69
N PRO A 175 9.36 11.36 14.75
CA PRO A 175 9.54 12.42 13.74
C PRO A 175 8.32 12.65 12.85
N LEU A 176 7.62 11.58 12.42
CA LEU A 176 6.39 11.69 11.64
C LEU A 176 5.25 12.35 12.45
N GLN A 177 5.10 11.97 13.73
CA GLN A 177 4.15 12.63 14.62
C GLN A 177 4.47 14.12 14.84
N GLN A 178 5.74 14.45 15.00
CA GLN A 178 6.17 15.83 15.15
C GLN A 178 5.86 16.66 13.90
N ALA A 179 6.15 16.14 12.72
CA ALA A 179 5.83 16.81 11.45
C ALA A 179 4.32 17.00 11.27
N LYS A 180 3.52 15.98 11.59
CA LYS A 180 2.05 16.10 11.61
C LYS A 180 1.58 17.18 12.57
N GLN A 181 2.12 17.25 13.79
CA GLN A 181 1.77 18.29 14.77
C GLN A 181 2.15 19.69 14.26
N ALA A 182 3.18 19.80 13.43
CA ALA A 182 3.57 21.03 12.74
C ALA A 182 2.69 21.36 11.53
N GLY A 183 1.70 20.52 11.19
CA GLY A 183 0.74 20.73 10.11
C GLY A 183 1.05 19.99 8.81
N ALA A 184 2.10 19.18 8.74
CA ALA A 184 2.39 18.36 7.56
C ALA A 184 1.45 17.16 7.48
N GLN A 185 0.98 16.83 6.29
CA GLN A 185 0.32 15.57 6.02
C GLN A 185 1.39 14.52 5.67
N VAL A 186 1.62 13.55 6.54
CA VAL A 186 2.68 12.54 6.38
C VAL A 186 2.20 11.22 5.80
N PHE A 187 0.89 10.97 5.78
CA PHE A 187 0.25 9.86 5.07
C PHE A 187 -0.89 10.38 4.20
N LEU A 188 -1.11 9.71 3.08
CA LEU A 188 -2.24 10.00 2.21
C LEU A 188 -3.55 9.57 2.87
N ARG A 189 -4.61 10.32 2.63
CA ARG A 189 -5.90 10.09 3.29
C ARG A 189 -6.56 8.81 2.81
N THR A 190 -6.56 8.55 1.50
CA THR A 190 -7.26 7.42 0.87
C THR A 190 -6.33 6.30 0.43
N ASP A 191 -5.03 6.43 0.70
CA ASP A 191 -4.00 5.48 0.33
C ASP A 191 -3.37 4.81 1.56
N THR A 192 -2.78 3.65 1.39
CA THR A 192 -2.03 2.96 2.45
C THR A 192 -0.74 3.69 2.79
N HIS A 193 -0.17 4.43 1.83
CA HIS A 193 1.20 4.92 1.88
C HIS A 193 1.33 6.33 2.47
N TRP A 194 2.56 6.67 2.79
CA TRP A 194 2.97 8.02 3.15
C TRP A 194 2.91 9.00 1.97
N THR A 195 2.90 10.28 2.29
CA THR A 195 3.14 11.35 1.31
C THR A 195 4.64 11.46 0.98
N PRO A 196 5.04 12.18 -0.07
CA PRO A 196 6.44 12.51 -0.30
C PRO A 196 7.14 13.18 0.89
N ASP A 197 6.42 13.97 1.68
CA ASP A 197 6.95 14.55 2.92
C ASP A 197 7.20 13.49 3.99
N GLY A 198 6.26 12.55 4.17
CA GLY A 198 6.44 11.42 5.09
C GLY A 198 7.63 10.55 4.69
N ALA A 199 7.76 10.26 3.39
CA ALA A 199 8.88 9.51 2.82
C ALA A 199 10.22 10.22 3.05
N GLN A 200 10.27 11.53 2.84
CA GLN A 200 11.47 12.34 3.06
C GLN A 200 11.91 12.34 4.53
N ILE A 201 10.96 12.47 5.47
CA ILE A 201 11.26 12.41 6.91
C ILE A 201 11.83 11.04 7.28
N ALA A 202 11.21 9.96 6.80
CA ALA A 202 11.70 8.60 7.04
C ALA A 202 13.11 8.40 6.47
N ALA A 203 13.36 8.86 5.23
CA ALA A 203 14.68 8.82 4.59
C ALA A 203 15.74 9.57 5.39
N GLN A 204 15.43 10.74 5.94
CA GLN A 204 16.34 11.52 6.77
C GLN A 204 16.70 10.79 8.08
N GLN A 205 15.72 10.13 8.73
CA GLN A 205 15.99 9.35 9.95
C GLN A 205 16.88 8.14 9.66
N LEU A 206 16.64 7.44 8.54
CA LEU A 206 17.48 6.34 8.10
C LEU A 206 18.90 6.80 7.77
N ALA A 207 19.04 7.85 6.98
CA ALA A 207 20.34 8.41 6.63
C ALA A 207 21.12 8.84 7.88
N LYS A 208 20.48 9.47 8.84
CA LYS A 208 21.09 9.82 10.13
C LYS A 208 21.56 8.59 10.89
N ALA A 209 20.75 7.53 10.95
CA ALA A 209 21.14 6.29 11.64
C ALA A 209 22.32 5.60 10.95
N VAL A 210 22.30 5.54 9.61
CA VAL A 210 23.39 4.97 8.81
C VAL A 210 24.69 5.79 9.02
N SER A 211 24.66 7.09 8.79
CA SER A 211 25.86 7.94 8.86
C SER A 211 26.45 8.04 10.27
N THR A 212 25.65 7.87 11.31
CA THR A 212 26.15 7.87 12.70
C THR A 212 26.88 6.57 13.05
N GLN A 213 26.46 5.46 12.45
CA GLN A 213 26.96 4.12 12.80
C GLN A 213 28.04 3.61 11.83
N PHE A 214 27.96 4.04 10.57
CA PHE A 214 28.81 3.51 9.51
C PHE A 214 29.38 4.65 8.65
N PRO A 215 30.71 4.77 8.52
CA PRO A 215 31.28 5.60 7.47
C PRO A 215 30.93 4.98 6.11
N LEU A 216 30.25 5.75 5.27
CA LEU A 216 30.02 5.33 3.88
C LEU A 216 31.30 5.53 3.09
N SER A 217 31.63 4.54 2.24
CA SER A 217 32.73 4.63 1.31
C SER A 217 32.38 5.54 0.13
N GLY A 218 33.39 6.16 -0.46
CA GLY A 218 33.26 7.04 -1.63
C GLY A 218 33.10 8.52 -1.29
N GLU A 219 33.21 9.36 -2.32
CA GLU A 219 33.05 10.80 -2.19
C GLU A 219 31.56 11.17 -2.06
N PRO A 220 31.21 12.08 -1.14
CA PRO A 220 29.83 12.51 -0.97
C PRO A 220 29.30 13.17 -2.23
N GLN A 221 28.20 12.65 -2.77
CA GLN A 221 27.48 13.23 -3.90
C GLN A 221 26.41 14.21 -3.41
N GLN A 222 26.23 15.28 -4.17
CA GLN A 222 25.11 16.20 -3.93
C GLN A 222 23.93 15.83 -4.82
N PHE A 223 22.77 15.69 -4.19
CA PHE A 223 21.51 15.43 -4.87
C PHE A 223 20.54 16.58 -4.62
N VAL A 224 19.74 16.89 -5.62
CA VAL A 224 18.69 17.91 -5.56
C VAL A 224 17.38 17.23 -5.87
N THR A 225 16.39 17.46 -5.01
CA THR A 225 15.00 17.04 -5.22
C THR A 225 14.17 18.22 -5.68
N GLU A 226 13.45 18.07 -6.77
CA GLU A 226 12.58 19.09 -7.36
C GLU A 226 11.16 18.54 -7.46
N VAL A 227 10.17 19.43 -7.29
CA VAL A 227 8.77 19.11 -7.59
C VAL A 227 8.56 19.25 -9.08
N GLU A 228 8.21 18.18 -9.76
CA GLU A 228 7.95 18.17 -11.20
C GLU A 228 6.54 18.67 -11.51
N THR A 229 5.57 18.12 -10.80
CA THR A 229 4.15 18.42 -11.02
C THR A 229 3.35 18.07 -9.76
N THR A 230 2.13 18.60 -9.69
CA THR A 230 1.14 18.18 -8.69
C THR A 230 -0.04 17.56 -9.41
N GLU A 231 -0.33 16.31 -9.10
CA GLU A 231 -1.40 15.54 -9.71
C GLU A 231 -2.50 15.24 -8.71
N GLN A 232 -3.72 14.96 -9.20
CA GLN A 232 -4.78 14.44 -8.36
C GLN A 232 -4.60 12.93 -8.21
N HIS A 233 -4.51 12.47 -6.97
CA HIS A 233 -4.27 11.08 -6.62
C HIS A 233 -5.52 10.46 -5.99
N ASN A 234 -5.90 9.29 -6.49
CA ASN A 234 -6.87 8.40 -5.87
C ASN A 234 -6.11 7.29 -5.15
N GLY A 235 -6.40 7.10 -3.90
CA GLY A 235 -5.66 6.15 -3.07
C GLY A 235 -5.98 4.70 -3.39
N ASP A 236 -5.03 3.82 -3.09
CA ASP A 236 -5.13 2.38 -3.35
C ASP A 236 -6.25 1.69 -2.56
N LEU A 237 -6.67 2.27 -1.43
CA LEU A 237 -7.77 1.75 -0.60
C LEU A 237 -9.15 1.95 -1.24
N GLU A 238 -9.29 2.86 -2.21
CA GLU A 238 -10.55 3.07 -2.94
C GLU A 238 -10.98 1.84 -3.76
N ARG A 239 -10.05 0.96 -4.12
CA ARG A 239 -10.35 -0.31 -4.81
C ARG A 239 -11.30 -1.22 -4.02
N PHE A 240 -11.37 -1.03 -2.70
CA PHE A 240 -12.29 -1.75 -1.83
C PHE A 240 -13.67 -1.08 -1.69
N LEU A 241 -13.88 0.02 -2.43
CA LEU A 241 -15.12 0.76 -2.52
C LEU A 241 -15.65 0.71 -3.97
N PRO A 242 -16.23 -0.41 -4.44
CA PRO A 242 -16.64 -0.55 -5.84
C PRO A 242 -17.93 0.25 -6.13
N LEU A 243 -17.82 1.57 -6.02
CA LEU A 243 -18.90 2.53 -6.24
C LEU A 243 -18.98 3.02 -7.68
N ASP A 244 -17.85 2.96 -8.40
CA ASP A 244 -17.78 3.35 -9.81
C ASP A 244 -18.47 2.34 -10.76
N PRO A 245 -19.12 2.86 -11.81
CA PRO A 245 -19.34 4.27 -12.15
C PRO A 245 -20.64 4.86 -11.62
N LEU A 246 -21.52 4.06 -10.98
CA LEU A 246 -22.89 4.48 -10.69
C LEU A 246 -23.00 5.40 -9.47
N PHE A 247 -22.06 5.28 -8.54
CA PHE A 247 -22.06 6.00 -7.27
C PHE A 247 -20.71 6.66 -6.98
N SER A 248 -19.96 7.04 -8.02
CA SER A 248 -18.63 7.70 -7.91
C SER A 248 -18.66 8.94 -7.02
N HIS A 249 -19.79 9.65 -6.97
CA HIS A 249 -19.97 10.82 -6.13
C HIS A 249 -19.90 10.54 -4.61
N LEU A 250 -19.98 9.27 -4.20
CA LEU A 250 -19.82 8.82 -2.81
C LEU A 250 -18.37 8.55 -2.44
N LEU A 251 -17.49 8.37 -3.43
CA LEU A 251 -16.05 8.17 -3.18
C LEU A 251 -15.44 9.40 -2.52
N PRO A 252 -14.45 9.22 -1.65
CA PRO A 252 -13.63 10.34 -1.20
C PRO A 252 -13.07 11.11 -2.39
N PRO A 253 -12.99 12.45 -2.34
CA PRO A 253 -12.34 13.21 -3.40
C PRO A 253 -10.85 12.86 -3.47
N SER A 254 -10.30 12.90 -4.68
CA SER A 254 -8.86 12.80 -4.90
C SER A 254 -8.11 13.85 -4.07
N GLU A 255 -6.86 13.57 -3.78
CA GLU A 255 -6.00 14.48 -3.02
C GLU A 255 -4.77 14.90 -3.84
N PRO A 256 -4.22 16.11 -3.63
CA PRO A 256 -3.05 16.54 -4.38
C PRO A 256 -1.82 15.71 -3.96
N LEU A 257 -1.09 15.23 -4.94
CA LEU A 257 0.17 14.52 -4.77
C LEU A 257 1.26 15.23 -5.56
N GLU A 258 2.27 15.73 -4.87
CA GLU A 258 3.46 16.27 -5.50
C GLU A 258 4.33 15.14 -6.04
N LYS A 259 4.54 15.13 -7.36
CA LYS A 259 5.53 14.27 -7.99
C LYS A 259 6.90 14.92 -7.86
N ARG A 260 7.79 14.22 -7.22
CA ARG A 260 9.15 14.70 -6.97
C ARG A 260 10.17 13.79 -7.69
N SER A 261 11.20 14.39 -8.24
CA SER A 261 12.37 13.66 -8.74
C SER A 261 13.64 14.13 -8.06
N THR A 262 14.60 13.24 -7.99
CA THR A 262 15.90 13.52 -7.39
C THR A 262 16.98 13.19 -8.41
N ARG A 263 17.85 14.16 -8.66
CA ARG A 263 19.00 14.04 -9.59
C ARG A 263 20.29 14.48 -8.90
N VAL A 264 21.40 14.10 -9.47
CA VAL A 264 22.70 14.65 -9.06
C VAL A 264 22.73 16.15 -9.37
N ALA A 265 23.28 16.96 -8.47
CA ALA A 265 23.41 18.40 -8.68
C ALA A 265 24.39 18.70 -9.82
N ASP A 266 24.05 19.66 -10.69
CA ASP A 266 24.84 20.01 -11.87
C ASP A 266 26.23 20.59 -11.51
N ASP A 267 26.36 21.17 -10.32
CA ASP A 267 27.63 21.74 -9.79
C ASP A 267 28.53 20.69 -9.10
N ALA A 268 28.16 19.41 -9.15
CA ALA A 268 29.04 18.36 -8.62
C ALA A 268 30.35 18.37 -9.42
N PRO A 269 31.54 18.48 -8.78
CA PRO A 269 32.77 18.50 -9.50
C PRO A 269 32.94 17.19 -10.28
N GLU A 270 32.91 17.28 -11.61
CA GLU A 270 33.33 16.19 -12.49
C GLU A 270 34.80 15.96 -12.25
N SER A 271 35.18 15.10 -11.33
CA SER A 271 36.57 14.62 -11.29
C SER A 271 36.75 13.72 -12.52
N ALA A 272 37.80 13.96 -13.30
CA ALA A 272 38.15 13.12 -14.46
C ALA A 272 38.30 11.64 -14.07
N ASP A 273 38.58 11.36 -12.80
CA ASP A 273 38.61 10.02 -12.22
C ASP A 273 37.23 9.38 -12.03
N SER A 274 36.16 10.19 -11.93
CA SER A 274 34.78 9.65 -11.76
C SER A 274 34.22 8.96 -13.01
N LEU A 275 34.81 9.25 -14.18
CA LEU A 275 34.42 8.61 -15.45
C LEU A 275 34.96 7.18 -15.59
N PHE A 276 35.96 6.80 -14.78
CA PHE A 276 36.63 5.49 -14.83
C PHE A 276 36.63 4.75 -13.49
N ALA A 277 36.16 5.36 -12.41
CA ALA A 277 36.02 4.69 -11.14
C ALA A 277 34.78 3.79 -11.19
N ASP A 278 34.95 2.49 -10.94
CA ASP A 278 33.87 1.63 -10.49
C ASP A 278 33.37 2.22 -9.16
N SER A 279 32.37 3.08 -9.23
CA SER A 279 31.79 3.69 -8.03
C SER A 279 31.02 2.60 -7.28
N GLU A 280 31.65 2.05 -6.24
CA GLU A 280 30.97 1.14 -5.32
C GLU A 280 29.77 1.89 -4.70
N VAL A 281 28.58 1.38 -4.92
CA VAL A 281 27.38 1.89 -4.24
C VAL A 281 27.26 1.21 -2.88
N PRO A 282 27.51 1.92 -1.77
CA PRO A 282 27.67 1.29 -0.47
C PRO A 282 26.36 0.83 0.17
N VAL A 283 25.21 1.23 -0.38
CA VAL A 283 23.88 0.99 0.20
C VAL A 283 22.97 0.31 -0.79
N THR A 284 22.41 -0.83 -0.39
CA THR A 284 21.31 -1.49 -1.10
C THR A 284 20.04 -1.38 -0.26
N LEU A 285 18.98 -0.86 -0.85
CA LEU A 285 17.65 -0.79 -0.27
C LEU A 285 16.84 -1.98 -0.79
N VAL A 286 16.30 -2.76 0.14
CA VAL A 286 15.33 -3.81 -0.14
C VAL A 286 14.04 -3.43 0.58
N GLY A 287 12.92 -3.40 -0.14
CA GLY A 287 11.67 -2.93 0.46
C GLY A 287 10.44 -3.30 -0.35
N THR A 288 9.32 -2.74 0.06
CA THR A 288 7.99 -2.93 -0.50
C THR A 288 7.56 -1.67 -1.27
N SER A 289 6.29 -1.58 -1.63
CA SER A 289 5.65 -0.41 -2.28
C SER A 289 5.95 0.94 -1.60
N TYR A 290 6.24 0.95 -0.30
CA TYR A 290 6.67 2.17 0.41
C TYR A 290 7.99 2.76 -0.13
N SER A 291 8.83 1.93 -0.73
CA SER A 291 10.10 2.35 -1.33
C SER A 291 10.16 2.15 -2.85
N ALA A 292 9.43 1.16 -3.39
CA ALA A 292 9.44 0.85 -4.82
C ALA A 292 8.70 1.90 -5.65
N ASN A 293 7.57 2.39 -5.15
CA ASN A 293 6.70 3.29 -5.88
C ASN A 293 7.30 4.71 -5.97
N ALA A 294 7.51 5.17 -7.22
CA ALA A 294 8.09 6.49 -7.52
C ALA A 294 7.23 7.66 -6.98
N ASN A 295 5.95 7.44 -6.71
CA ASN A 295 5.03 8.47 -6.20
C ASN A 295 5.53 9.14 -4.92
N TRP A 296 6.24 8.39 -4.08
CA TRP A 296 6.73 8.90 -2.80
C TRP A 296 8.13 9.48 -2.85
N ASN A 297 8.87 9.23 -3.93
CA ASN A 297 10.28 9.60 -4.09
C ASN A 297 11.17 9.20 -2.91
N PHE A 298 10.86 8.08 -2.25
CA PHE A 298 11.61 7.65 -1.05
C PHE A 298 13.08 7.37 -1.36
N VAL A 299 13.36 6.67 -2.46
CA VAL A 299 14.73 6.35 -2.89
C VAL A 299 15.52 7.63 -3.16
N GLY A 300 14.91 8.58 -3.87
CA GLY A 300 15.54 9.88 -4.13
C GLY A 300 15.84 10.66 -2.86
N ALA A 301 14.88 10.72 -1.95
CA ALA A 301 15.05 11.37 -0.65
C ALA A 301 16.16 10.69 0.19
N LEU A 302 16.28 9.36 0.10
CA LEU A 302 17.33 8.60 0.78
C LEU A 302 18.71 8.90 0.19
N LYS A 303 18.85 8.92 -1.14
CA LYS A 303 20.09 9.33 -1.83
C LYS A 303 20.52 10.73 -1.40
N GLN A 304 19.59 11.68 -1.41
CA GLN A 304 19.85 13.06 -1.01
C GLN A 304 20.30 13.16 0.46
N ALA A 305 19.63 12.44 1.36
CA ALA A 305 19.93 12.47 2.78
C ALA A 305 21.25 11.77 3.13
N LEU A 306 21.58 10.68 2.45
CA LEU A 306 22.85 9.95 2.59
C LEU A 306 24.02 10.66 1.88
N ARG A 307 23.73 11.51 0.91
CA ARG A 307 24.70 12.07 -0.02
C ARG A 307 25.50 10.98 -0.75
N SER A 308 24.81 9.90 -1.09
CA SER A 308 25.39 8.70 -1.72
C SER A 308 24.35 8.04 -2.61
N ASP A 309 24.79 7.38 -3.63
CA ASP A 309 23.89 6.56 -4.45
C ASP A 309 23.38 5.35 -3.67
N VAL A 310 22.23 4.80 -4.10
CA VAL A 310 21.56 3.67 -3.47
C VAL A 310 21.07 2.73 -4.56
N ILE A 311 21.43 1.46 -4.45
CA ILE A 311 20.83 0.40 -5.27
C ILE A 311 19.44 0.11 -4.70
N ASN A 312 18.40 0.22 -5.54
CA ASN A 312 17.05 -0.10 -5.14
C ASN A 312 16.63 -1.47 -5.68
N ASP A 313 16.42 -2.42 -4.77
CA ASP A 313 15.92 -3.77 -5.05
C ASP A 313 14.55 -3.97 -4.35
N SER A 314 13.72 -2.94 -4.40
CA SER A 314 12.38 -2.96 -3.81
C SER A 314 11.35 -3.45 -4.83
N THR A 315 10.31 -4.14 -4.34
CA THR A 315 9.19 -4.66 -5.16
C THR A 315 7.87 -4.10 -4.69
N ASP A 316 6.95 -3.86 -5.63
CA ASP A 316 5.54 -3.53 -5.36
C ASP A 316 4.73 -4.78 -5.02
#